data_8e8a69a909e43e6193ba03aedc4a0d62
#
_entry.id   8e8a69a909e43e6193ba03aedc4a0d62
#
_cell.length_a   1.000
_cell.length_b   1.000
_cell.length_c   1.000
_cell.angle_alpha   90.00
_cell.angle_beta   90.00
_cell.angle_gamma   90.00
#
_symmetry.space_group_name_H-M   'P 1'
#
loop_
_entity.id
_entity.type
_entity.pdbx_description
1 polymer ?
#
loop_
_entity_poly.entity_id
_entity_poly.type
_entity_poly.pdbx_seq_one_letter_code
_entity_poly.pdbx_strand_id
1 'polypeptide(L)'
;MNPTLAIGDVRTPAQVFGVHGTTGVSYWKCLTRRLGLSAAWEAVEWACLPPGGVSGEHVHTRTEELYFILAGTGRITWEGGARLVRSGDLIATPLRARHGLTNTGPNPLAWLVVEVSGPAQSAALAGRALDDKSMRKVAPVSLHIVNLQQAERFDARTVLDGPIRDVRLLQMSPGERVELLADGVEYTTFTAGGRGTVADGAAEIPLTTGVAVTVPRGGRLDVQAADDGPLELFVACLAVDEEVIT
;
A
#
# COMPACT_ATOMS: atom_id res chain seq x y z
N MET A 1 9.04 17.34 -19.55
CA MET A 1 7.98 16.34 -19.82
C MET A 1 7.39 15.96 -18.46
N ASN A 2 6.08 15.96 -18.34
CA ASN A 2 5.47 15.43 -17.10
C ASN A 2 5.76 13.92 -17.02
N PRO A 3 6.14 13.40 -15.87
CA PRO A 3 6.35 11.98 -15.71
C PRO A 3 5.02 11.22 -15.93
N THR A 4 5.10 10.05 -16.56
CA THR A 4 3.92 9.23 -16.89
C THR A 4 3.37 8.56 -15.64
N LEU A 5 2.07 8.67 -15.42
CA LEU A 5 1.37 7.95 -14.35
C LEU A 5 1.40 6.43 -14.60
N ALA A 6 1.62 5.65 -13.56
CA ALA A 6 1.47 4.20 -13.63
C ALA A 6 0.05 3.82 -13.17
N ILE A 7 -0.69 3.13 -14.04
CA ILE A 7 -2.09 2.77 -13.80
C ILE A 7 -2.21 1.25 -13.76
N GLY A 8 -2.87 0.75 -12.71
CA GLY A 8 -3.21 -0.65 -12.53
C GLY A 8 -4.67 -0.82 -12.13
N ASP A 9 -5.20 -2.01 -12.31
CA ASP A 9 -6.54 -2.36 -11.85
C ASP A 9 -6.62 -3.82 -11.36
N VAL A 10 -7.63 -4.11 -10.53
CA VAL A 10 -7.83 -5.44 -9.94
C VAL A 10 -8.52 -6.45 -10.86
N ARG A 11 -8.86 -6.07 -12.08
CA ARG A 11 -9.50 -6.97 -13.03
C ARG A 11 -8.56 -8.12 -13.41
N THR A 12 -9.12 -9.29 -13.63
CA THR A 12 -8.36 -10.50 -14.03
C THR A 12 -7.19 -10.83 -13.09
N PRO A 13 -7.43 -11.03 -11.78
CA PRO A 13 -6.38 -11.43 -10.85
C PRO A 13 -5.88 -12.83 -11.17
N ALA A 14 -4.61 -13.10 -10.88
CA ALA A 14 -4.05 -14.44 -10.92
C ALA A 14 -4.55 -15.27 -9.74
N GLN A 15 -4.70 -16.57 -9.95
CA GLN A 15 -4.82 -17.54 -8.87
C GLN A 15 -3.43 -17.97 -8.43
N VAL A 16 -3.13 -17.83 -7.14
CA VAL A 16 -1.86 -18.23 -6.56
C VAL A 16 -2.11 -19.29 -5.49
N PHE A 17 -1.35 -20.37 -5.51
CA PHE A 17 -1.48 -21.46 -4.57
C PHE A 17 -0.29 -21.49 -3.61
N GLY A 18 -0.54 -21.85 -2.36
CA GLY A 18 0.52 -22.08 -1.38
C GLY A 18 1.24 -20.81 -0.93
N VAL A 19 0.58 -19.65 -0.95
CA VAL A 19 1.17 -18.39 -0.50
C VAL A 19 1.69 -18.51 0.93
N HIS A 20 2.98 -18.20 1.11
CA HIS A 20 3.67 -18.33 2.40
C HIS A 20 3.52 -19.72 3.05
N GLY A 21 3.62 -20.79 2.23
CA GLY A 21 3.58 -22.17 2.72
C GLY A 21 2.19 -22.72 3.03
N THR A 22 1.12 -22.03 2.63
CA THR A 22 -0.25 -22.54 2.75
C THR A 22 -0.61 -23.49 1.59
N THR A 23 -1.74 -24.20 1.70
CA THR A 23 -2.21 -25.13 0.66
C THR A 23 -3.41 -24.58 -0.12
N GLY A 24 -3.95 -23.43 0.31
CA GLY A 24 -5.15 -22.84 -0.29
C GLY A 24 -4.86 -21.98 -1.52
N VAL A 25 -5.95 -21.51 -2.14
CA VAL A 25 -5.90 -20.53 -3.21
C VAL A 25 -6.00 -19.12 -2.65
N SER A 26 -5.23 -18.22 -3.23
CA SER A 26 -5.37 -16.76 -3.08
C SER A 26 -5.53 -16.14 -4.46
N TYR A 27 -6.19 -14.99 -4.54
CA TYR A 27 -6.23 -14.18 -5.75
C TYR A 27 -5.29 -13.00 -5.56
N TRP A 28 -4.54 -12.67 -6.61
CA TRP A 28 -3.49 -11.68 -6.52
C TRP A 28 -3.35 -10.87 -7.81
N LYS A 29 -3.07 -9.59 -7.69
CA LYS A 29 -2.81 -8.68 -8.80
C LYS A 29 -1.74 -7.66 -8.43
N CYS A 30 -0.66 -7.60 -9.21
CA CYS A 30 0.28 -6.50 -9.13
C CYS A 30 -0.32 -5.28 -9.84
N LEU A 31 -0.38 -4.15 -9.15
CA LEU A 31 -0.93 -2.89 -9.63
C LEU A 31 0.20 -1.95 -10.09
N THR A 32 1.30 -1.92 -9.34
CA THR A 32 2.48 -1.10 -9.65
C THR A 32 3.73 -1.80 -9.13
N ARG A 33 4.84 -1.65 -9.86
CA ARG A 33 6.19 -2.08 -9.48
C ARG A 33 7.14 -0.90 -9.51
N ARG A 34 8.32 -1.08 -8.93
CA ARG A 34 9.38 -0.08 -8.84
C ARG A 34 9.83 0.55 -10.15
N LEU A 35 9.60 -0.08 -11.30
CA LEU A 35 10.10 0.39 -12.60
C LEU A 35 9.60 1.81 -12.92
N GLY A 36 10.54 2.73 -13.14
CA GLY A 36 10.25 4.13 -13.44
C GLY A 36 9.90 5.01 -12.23
N LEU A 37 10.04 4.47 -11.00
CA LEU A 37 9.84 5.18 -9.75
C LEU A 37 11.17 5.43 -9.04
N SER A 38 11.28 6.52 -8.29
CA SER A 38 12.48 6.96 -7.58
C SER A 38 12.48 6.57 -6.10
N ALA A 39 11.31 6.50 -5.46
CA ALA A 39 11.21 6.00 -4.10
C ALA A 39 11.47 4.48 -4.04
N ALA A 40 11.76 3.99 -2.86
CA ALA A 40 12.13 2.59 -2.65
C ALA A 40 10.92 1.63 -2.67
N TRP A 41 10.06 1.78 -3.68
CA TRP A 41 8.96 0.84 -3.92
C TRP A 41 9.44 -0.58 -4.16
N GLU A 42 8.74 -1.55 -3.62
CA GLU A 42 8.84 -2.94 -4.08
C GLU A 42 7.63 -3.25 -4.97
N ALA A 43 6.42 -3.11 -4.44
CA ALA A 43 5.20 -3.28 -5.19
C ALA A 43 3.99 -2.59 -4.54
N VAL A 44 2.96 -2.33 -5.35
CA VAL A 44 1.58 -2.12 -4.91
C VAL A 44 0.76 -3.26 -5.47
N GLU A 45 0.06 -3.97 -4.60
CA GLU A 45 -0.63 -5.20 -4.95
C GLU A 45 -2.03 -5.24 -4.36
N TRP A 46 -2.91 -5.94 -5.03
CA TRP A 46 -4.20 -6.33 -4.49
C TRP A 46 -4.21 -7.84 -4.26
N ALA A 47 -4.72 -8.26 -3.13
CA ALA A 47 -4.87 -9.66 -2.79
C ALA A 47 -6.25 -9.95 -2.20
N CYS A 48 -6.68 -11.21 -2.33
CA CYS A 48 -7.97 -11.67 -1.81
C CYS A 48 -7.92 -13.13 -1.42
N LEU A 49 -8.47 -13.45 -0.25
CA LEU A 49 -8.66 -14.80 0.27
C LEU A 49 -10.14 -15.18 0.21
N PRO A 50 -10.50 -16.36 -0.32
CA PRO A 50 -11.85 -16.90 -0.14
C PRO A 50 -12.14 -17.17 1.35
N PRO A 51 -13.40 -17.42 1.74
CA PRO A 51 -13.74 -17.83 3.10
C PRO A 51 -12.89 -19.01 3.57
N GLY A 52 -12.30 -18.89 4.77
CA GLY A 52 -11.38 -19.86 5.34
C GLY A 52 -9.97 -19.86 4.72
N GLY A 53 -9.72 -19.04 3.71
CA GLY A 53 -8.39 -18.91 3.08
C GLY A 53 -7.36 -18.32 4.05
N VAL A 54 -6.10 -18.65 3.81
CA VAL A 54 -4.97 -18.26 4.67
C VAL A 54 -3.82 -17.74 3.79
N SER A 55 -3.30 -16.56 4.12
CA SER A 55 -1.94 -16.14 3.78
C SER A 55 -1.05 -16.50 4.96
N GLY A 56 -0.11 -17.44 4.76
CA GLY A 56 0.67 -18.05 5.83
C GLY A 56 1.58 -17.06 6.56
N GLU A 57 2.03 -17.47 7.73
CA GLU A 57 2.97 -16.67 8.52
C GLU A 57 4.32 -16.56 7.80
N HIS A 58 4.81 -15.34 7.66
CA HIS A 58 6.10 -15.03 7.07
C HIS A 58 6.78 -13.85 7.76
N VAL A 59 8.07 -13.69 7.53
CA VAL A 59 8.90 -12.63 8.15
C VAL A 59 9.37 -11.68 7.07
N HIS A 60 9.19 -10.39 7.29
CA HIS A 60 9.70 -9.32 6.43
C HIS A 60 11.20 -9.08 6.68
N THR A 61 12.07 -9.78 5.97
CA THR A 61 13.53 -9.69 6.18
C THR A 61 14.19 -8.55 5.41
N ARG A 62 13.55 -8.01 4.37
CA ARG A 62 14.10 -7.01 3.46
C ARG A 62 13.19 -5.82 3.21
N THR A 63 11.90 -5.99 3.45
CA THR A 63 10.85 -5.04 3.12
C THR A 63 10.02 -4.68 4.35
N GLU A 64 9.38 -3.53 4.29
CA GLU A 64 8.29 -3.12 5.17
C GLU A 64 7.01 -3.08 4.37
N GLU A 65 5.88 -3.29 5.02
CA GLU A 65 4.62 -3.52 4.34
C GLU A 65 3.44 -2.86 5.04
N LEU A 66 2.49 -2.40 4.24
CA LEU A 66 1.16 -2.00 4.69
C LEU A 66 0.12 -2.93 4.08
N TYR A 67 -0.81 -3.42 4.91
CA TYR A 67 -2.08 -4.00 4.47
C TYR A 67 -3.20 -3.02 4.78
N PHE A 68 -3.96 -2.62 3.77
CA PHE A 68 -5.21 -1.89 3.95
C PHE A 68 -6.38 -2.80 3.60
N ILE A 69 -7.20 -3.14 4.58
CA ILE A 69 -8.33 -4.05 4.41
C ILE A 69 -9.45 -3.32 3.66
N LEU A 70 -9.73 -3.79 2.45
CA LEU A 70 -10.73 -3.22 1.55
C LEU A 70 -12.13 -3.78 1.83
N ALA A 71 -12.23 -5.09 2.05
CA ALA A 71 -13.51 -5.79 2.25
C ALA A 71 -13.33 -7.07 3.05
N GLY A 72 -14.40 -7.53 3.67
CA GLY A 72 -14.41 -8.76 4.45
C GLY A 72 -13.94 -8.58 5.89
N THR A 73 -13.77 -9.70 6.58
CA THR A 73 -13.25 -9.77 7.96
C THR A 73 -12.24 -10.89 8.07
N GLY A 74 -11.16 -10.63 8.78
CA GLY A 74 -10.08 -11.59 8.95
C GLY A 74 -9.47 -11.55 10.34
N ARG A 75 -8.47 -12.40 10.52
CA ARG A 75 -7.64 -12.44 11.72
C ARG A 75 -6.18 -12.31 11.28
N ILE A 76 -5.56 -11.22 11.69
CA ILE A 76 -4.11 -11.03 11.57
C ILE A 76 -3.45 -11.65 12.80
N THR A 77 -2.37 -12.42 12.58
CA THR A 77 -1.52 -12.98 13.64
C THR A 77 -0.13 -12.39 13.53
N TRP A 78 0.57 -12.24 14.65
CA TRP A 78 1.97 -11.82 14.72
C TRP A 78 2.64 -12.41 15.94
N GLU A 79 3.95 -12.27 16.06
CA GLU A 79 4.66 -12.70 17.26
C GLU A 79 4.13 -11.92 18.48
N GLY A 80 3.49 -12.65 19.39
CA GLY A 80 2.90 -12.11 20.61
C GLY A 80 1.41 -11.79 20.56
N GLY A 81 0.71 -12.02 19.43
CA GLY A 81 -0.72 -11.75 19.41
C GLY A 81 -1.49 -12.08 18.14
N ALA A 82 -2.78 -11.81 18.24
CA ALA A 82 -3.70 -11.87 17.11
C ALA A 82 -4.82 -10.86 17.30
N ARG A 83 -5.38 -10.33 16.21
CA ARG A 83 -6.49 -9.38 16.23
C ARG A 83 -7.42 -9.62 15.05
N LEU A 84 -8.71 -9.41 15.27
CA LEU A 84 -9.68 -9.33 14.18
C LEU A 84 -9.48 -8.02 13.43
N VAL A 85 -9.53 -8.11 12.11
CA VAL A 85 -9.42 -6.98 11.18
C VAL A 85 -10.61 -6.95 10.23
N ARG A 86 -10.96 -5.74 9.78
CA ARG A 86 -12.11 -5.48 8.92
C ARG A 86 -11.82 -4.32 7.97
N SER A 87 -12.74 -4.07 7.04
CA SER A 87 -12.66 -2.93 6.12
C SER A 87 -12.32 -1.63 6.84
N GLY A 88 -11.38 -0.88 6.28
CA GLY A 88 -10.81 0.35 6.83
C GLY A 88 -9.61 0.16 7.74
N ASP A 89 -9.32 -1.06 8.21
CA ASP A 89 -8.12 -1.30 9.01
C ASP A 89 -6.87 -1.26 8.14
N LEU A 90 -5.87 -0.50 8.60
CA LEU A 90 -4.50 -0.44 8.10
C LEU A 90 -3.60 -1.19 9.08
N ILE A 91 -2.82 -2.13 8.58
CA ILE A 91 -1.81 -2.88 9.32
C ILE A 91 -0.45 -2.46 8.80
N ALA A 92 0.39 -1.87 9.65
CA ALA A 92 1.78 -1.57 9.33
C ALA A 92 2.68 -2.66 9.90
N THR A 93 3.47 -3.25 9.02
CA THR A 93 4.40 -4.36 9.30
C THR A 93 5.83 -3.87 9.12
N PRO A 94 6.54 -3.56 10.22
CA PRO A 94 7.93 -3.14 10.16
C PRO A 94 8.87 -4.27 9.71
N LEU A 95 10.08 -3.90 9.32
CA LEU A 95 11.15 -4.85 9.02
C LEU A 95 11.35 -5.82 10.18
N ARG A 96 11.51 -7.11 9.89
CA ARG A 96 11.65 -8.25 10.82
C ARG A 96 10.39 -8.66 11.56
N ALA A 97 9.28 -7.96 11.39
CA ALA A 97 8.02 -8.45 11.92
C ALA A 97 7.60 -9.74 11.20
N ARG A 98 6.92 -10.61 11.94
CA ARG A 98 6.26 -11.82 11.44
C ARG A 98 4.76 -11.60 11.47
N HIS A 99 4.07 -11.95 10.41
CA HIS A 99 2.62 -11.96 10.41
C HIS A 99 2.02 -13.02 9.49
N GLY A 100 0.73 -13.28 9.66
CA GLY A 100 -0.11 -14.09 8.80
C GLY A 100 -1.55 -13.57 8.82
N LEU A 101 -2.31 -13.79 7.74
CA LEU A 101 -3.69 -13.32 7.62
C LEU A 101 -4.62 -14.48 7.26
N THR A 102 -5.70 -14.64 8.02
CA THR A 102 -6.74 -15.65 7.77
C THR A 102 -8.07 -14.96 7.52
N ASN A 103 -8.78 -15.35 6.49
CA ASN A 103 -10.17 -14.96 6.29
C ASN A 103 -11.07 -15.76 7.24
N THR A 104 -11.61 -15.09 8.25
CA THR A 104 -12.50 -15.68 9.25
C THR A 104 -13.98 -15.35 9.00
N GLY A 105 -14.26 -14.56 7.95
CA GLY A 105 -15.61 -14.17 7.58
C GLY A 105 -16.24 -15.11 6.54
N PRO A 106 -17.54 -14.92 6.28
CA PRO A 106 -18.28 -15.68 5.27
C PRO A 106 -18.07 -15.16 3.84
N ASN A 107 -17.51 -13.96 3.70
CA ASN A 107 -17.27 -13.29 2.40
C ASN A 107 -15.77 -13.24 2.08
N PRO A 108 -15.38 -13.01 0.82
CA PRO A 108 -13.98 -12.79 0.47
C PRO A 108 -13.34 -11.67 1.30
N LEU A 109 -12.11 -11.88 1.76
CA LEU A 109 -11.28 -10.90 2.43
C LEU A 109 -10.31 -10.32 1.41
N ALA A 110 -10.49 -9.04 1.07
CA ALA A 110 -9.65 -8.34 0.11
C ALA A 110 -8.85 -7.23 0.79
N TRP A 111 -7.60 -7.07 0.39
CA TRP A 111 -6.73 -6.00 0.90
C TRP A 111 -5.78 -5.48 -0.17
N LEU A 112 -5.37 -4.24 0.03
CA LEU A 112 -4.29 -3.60 -0.72
C LEU A 112 -2.98 -3.80 0.04
N VAL A 113 -1.92 -4.10 -0.70
CA VAL A 113 -0.54 -4.20 -0.19
C VAL A 113 0.23 -3.01 -0.74
N VAL A 114 0.97 -2.32 0.12
CA VAL A 114 2.02 -1.38 -0.27
C VAL A 114 3.31 -1.87 0.36
N GLU A 115 4.22 -2.38 -0.46
CA GLU A 115 5.49 -2.93 -0.04
C GLU A 115 6.64 -2.03 -0.48
N VAL A 116 7.56 -1.76 0.45
CA VAL A 116 8.72 -0.90 0.24
C VAL A 116 9.98 -1.60 0.71
N SER A 117 11.10 -1.31 0.04
CA SER A 117 12.40 -1.79 0.48
C SER A 117 12.78 -1.16 1.81
N GLY A 118 13.22 -1.98 2.77
CA GLY A 118 13.78 -1.49 4.01
C GLY A 118 15.10 -0.71 3.78
N PRO A 119 15.56 0.08 4.77
CA PRO A 119 16.74 0.96 4.63
C PRO A 119 17.99 0.23 4.13
N ALA A 120 18.25 -0.98 4.63
CA ALA A 120 19.40 -1.78 4.21
C ALA A 120 19.33 -2.19 2.74
N GLN A 121 18.16 -2.63 2.28
CA GLN A 121 17.95 -3.01 0.88
C GLN A 121 18.00 -1.78 -0.03
N SER A 122 17.40 -0.67 0.38
CA SER A 122 17.44 0.59 -0.35
C SER A 122 18.88 1.09 -0.53
N ALA A 123 19.70 1.05 0.53
CA ALA A 123 21.11 1.41 0.46
C ALA A 123 21.89 0.49 -0.49
N ALA A 124 21.68 -0.83 -0.41
CA ALA A 124 22.33 -1.79 -1.30
C ALA A 124 21.96 -1.57 -2.78
N LEU A 125 20.68 -1.31 -3.07
CA LEU A 125 20.20 -1.00 -4.42
C LEU A 125 20.78 0.31 -4.98
N ALA A 126 21.04 1.28 -4.09
CA ALA A 126 21.67 2.55 -4.42
C ALA A 126 23.22 2.49 -4.44
N GLY A 127 23.83 1.31 -4.22
CA GLY A 127 25.29 1.15 -4.14
C GLY A 127 25.93 1.86 -2.93
N ARG A 128 25.15 2.18 -1.89
CA ARG A 128 25.62 2.86 -0.66
C ARG A 128 26.03 1.86 0.39
N ALA A 129 27.06 2.21 1.19
CA ALA A 129 27.44 1.42 2.35
C ALA A 129 26.35 1.49 3.45
N LEU A 130 26.11 0.35 4.10
CA LEU A 130 25.20 0.29 5.25
C LEU A 130 25.83 0.99 6.45
N ASP A 131 25.09 1.87 7.11
CA ASP A 131 25.46 2.37 8.43
C ASP A 131 25.17 1.28 9.48
N ASP A 132 26.19 0.89 10.24
CA ASP A 132 26.14 -0.16 11.28
C ASP A 132 25.09 0.13 12.37
N LYS A 133 24.65 1.38 12.51
CA LYS A 133 23.61 1.78 13.48
C LYS A 133 22.21 1.31 13.11
N SER A 134 21.92 1.09 11.83
CA SER A 134 20.62 0.61 11.36
C SER A 134 20.37 -0.87 11.68
N MET A 135 21.41 -1.61 12.10
CA MET A 135 21.34 -3.04 12.41
C MET A 135 20.98 -3.36 13.88
N ARG A 136 20.79 -2.38 14.76
CA ARG A 136 20.76 -2.59 16.23
C ARG A 136 19.41 -2.53 16.93
N LYS A 137 18.27 -2.60 16.26
CA LYS A 137 17.00 -2.77 17.00
C LYS A 137 16.70 -4.26 17.25
N VAL A 138 17.07 -4.75 18.43
CA VAL A 138 16.69 -6.07 18.95
C VAL A 138 15.56 -5.88 19.97
N ALA A 139 14.40 -5.42 19.51
CA ALA A 139 13.15 -5.49 20.27
C ALA A 139 12.16 -6.36 19.47
N PRO A 140 11.23 -7.08 20.13
CA PRO A 140 10.15 -7.74 19.41
C PRO A 140 9.40 -6.69 18.60
N VAL A 141 9.38 -6.88 17.28
CA VAL A 141 8.77 -5.91 16.36
C VAL A 141 7.29 -6.23 16.29
N SER A 142 6.46 -5.33 16.83
CA SER A 142 5.01 -5.48 16.85
C SER A 142 4.38 -4.83 15.61
N LEU A 143 3.29 -5.39 15.13
CA LEU A 143 2.43 -4.74 14.14
C LEU A 143 1.76 -3.51 14.74
N HIS A 144 1.50 -2.51 13.90
CA HIS A 144 0.67 -1.39 14.25
C HIS A 144 -0.62 -1.41 13.44
N ILE A 145 -1.77 -1.34 14.11
CA ILE A 145 -3.08 -1.47 13.46
C ILE A 145 -3.94 -0.27 13.83
N VAL A 146 -4.37 0.48 12.82
CA VAL A 146 -5.25 1.65 12.93
C VAL A 146 -6.38 1.55 11.91
N ASN A 147 -7.57 2.07 12.23
CA ASN A 147 -8.66 2.17 11.27
C ASN A 147 -8.66 3.56 10.63
N LEU A 148 -8.43 3.63 9.31
CA LEU A 148 -8.34 4.89 8.57
C LEU A 148 -9.68 5.60 8.39
N GLN A 149 -10.81 4.90 8.54
CA GLN A 149 -12.13 5.54 8.54
C GLN A 149 -12.35 6.37 9.83
N GLN A 150 -11.56 6.11 10.88
CA GLN A 150 -11.63 6.83 12.16
C GLN A 150 -10.47 7.81 12.36
N ALA A 151 -9.27 7.46 11.85
CA ALA A 151 -8.04 8.21 12.07
C ALA A 151 -7.72 9.22 10.96
N GLU A 152 -8.47 9.21 9.83
CA GLU A 152 -8.26 10.04 8.64
C GLU A 152 -6.84 9.95 8.05
N ARG A 153 -5.79 9.94 8.87
CA ARG A 153 -4.38 9.89 8.50
C ARG A 153 -3.57 9.07 9.49
N PHE A 154 -2.60 8.33 8.97
CA PHE A 154 -1.58 7.58 9.73
C PHE A 154 -0.18 8.07 9.36
N ASP A 155 0.60 8.56 10.34
CA ASP A 155 2.02 8.90 10.15
C ASP A 155 2.85 7.61 10.27
N ALA A 156 3.25 7.04 9.11
CA ALA A 156 3.96 5.78 9.06
C ALA A 156 5.36 5.83 9.68
N ARG A 157 5.99 7.02 9.74
CA ARG A 157 7.33 7.24 10.33
C ARG A 157 7.39 6.95 11.82
N THR A 158 6.25 6.86 12.47
CA THR A 158 6.16 6.49 13.90
C THR A 158 6.41 4.99 14.13
N VAL A 159 6.33 4.18 13.08
CA VAL A 159 6.36 2.71 13.14
C VAL A 159 7.35 2.10 12.16
N LEU A 160 7.47 2.66 10.96
CA LEU A 160 8.30 2.18 9.86
C LEU A 160 9.57 3.03 9.75
N ASP A 161 10.68 2.40 9.36
CA ASP A 161 11.97 3.04 9.12
C ASP A 161 12.20 3.37 7.63
N GLY A 162 11.33 2.84 6.74
CA GLY A 162 11.39 3.01 5.29
C GLY A 162 10.80 4.33 4.79
N PRO A 163 10.59 4.44 3.47
CA PRO A 163 10.25 5.71 2.83
C PRO A 163 8.78 6.13 3.01
N ILE A 164 7.91 5.29 3.55
CA ILE A 164 6.50 5.64 3.72
C ILE A 164 6.39 6.76 4.76
N ARG A 165 5.87 7.92 4.34
CA ARG A 165 5.66 9.08 5.22
C ARG A 165 4.31 9.02 5.90
N ASP A 166 3.25 8.95 5.10
CA ASP A 166 1.89 8.90 5.61
C ASP A 166 0.94 8.13 4.70
N VAL A 167 -0.14 7.68 5.31
CA VAL A 167 -1.25 7.02 4.63
C VAL A 167 -2.54 7.66 5.08
N ARG A 168 -3.47 7.88 4.15
CA ARG A 168 -4.77 8.48 4.42
C ARG A 168 -5.86 7.87 3.54
N LEU A 169 -7.08 7.97 4.01
CA LEU A 169 -8.27 7.65 3.27
C LEU A 169 -9.03 8.95 3.01
N LEU A 170 -8.99 9.42 1.77
CA LEU A 170 -9.73 10.60 1.35
C LEU A 170 -11.17 10.19 1.06
N GLN A 171 -12.11 10.86 1.73
CA GLN A 171 -13.53 10.75 1.46
C GLN A 171 -13.97 12.03 0.76
N MET A 172 -14.13 11.95 -0.55
CA MET A 172 -14.47 13.09 -1.39
C MET A 172 -15.98 13.13 -1.64
N SER A 173 -16.56 14.31 -1.45
CA SER A 173 -17.96 14.56 -1.79
C SER A 173 -18.18 14.57 -3.32
N PRO A 174 -19.41 14.36 -3.80
CA PRO A 174 -19.70 14.48 -5.23
C PRO A 174 -19.19 15.80 -5.83
N GLY A 175 -18.48 15.71 -6.96
CA GLY A 175 -17.88 16.85 -7.66
C GLY A 175 -16.63 17.46 -7.01
N GLU A 176 -16.24 17.02 -5.82
CA GLU A 176 -15.04 17.52 -5.12
C GLU A 176 -13.77 17.22 -5.90
N ARG A 177 -12.80 18.13 -5.78
CA ARG A 177 -11.49 18.00 -6.43
C ARG A 177 -10.36 18.03 -5.41
N VAL A 178 -9.36 17.18 -5.62
CA VAL A 178 -8.14 17.12 -4.83
C VAL A 178 -6.94 17.05 -5.76
N GLU A 179 -5.91 17.83 -5.45
CA GLU A 179 -4.63 17.80 -6.14
C GLU A 179 -3.57 17.14 -5.27
N LEU A 180 -2.80 16.22 -5.83
CA LEU A 180 -1.61 15.64 -5.23
C LEU A 180 -0.38 16.01 -6.07
N LEU A 181 0.52 16.82 -5.48
CA LEU A 181 1.79 17.22 -6.09
C LEU A 181 2.92 16.34 -5.56
N ALA A 182 3.61 15.64 -6.45
CA ALA A 182 4.72 14.75 -6.12
C ALA A 182 6.06 15.51 -6.06
N ASP A 183 6.13 16.54 -5.20
CA ASP A 183 7.34 17.33 -4.96
C ASP A 183 8.18 16.70 -3.83
N GLY A 184 9.33 16.12 -4.17
CA GLY A 184 10.18 15.36 -3.24
C GLY A 184 9.54 14.08 -2.69
N VAL A 185 8.43 13.67 -3.25
CA VAL A 185 7.68 12.46 -2.87
C VAL A 185 7.15 11.74 -4.10
N GLU A 186 6.64 10.55 -3.89
CA GLU A 186 5.79 9.81 -4.83
C GLU A 186 4.52 9.36 -4.11
N TYR A 187 3.45 9.17 -4.86
CA TYR A 187 2.18 8.70 -4.32
C TYR A 187 1.73 7.42 -5.01
N THR A 188 1.07 6.54 -4.28
CA THR A 188 0.12 5.61 -4.85
C THR A 188 -1.26 5.90 -4.31
N THR A 189 -2.25 5.85 -5.20
CA THR A 189 -3.66 5.98 -4.86
C THR A 189 -4.39 4.71 -5.27
N PHE A 190 -5.45 4.35 -4.55
CA PHE A 190 -6.31 3.23 -4.89
C PHE A 190 -7.77 3.62 -4.63
N THR A 191 -8.61 3.44 -5.63
CA THR A 191 -10.05 3.70 -5.49
C THR A 191 -10.70 2.58 -4.68
N ALA A 192 -10.96 2.86 -3.41
CA ALA A 192 -11.57 1.91 -2.47
C ALA A 192 -13.10 1.85 -2.64
N GLY A 193 -13.71 2.95 -3.08
CA GLY A 193 -15.15 3.03 -3.35
C GLY A 193 -15.52 4.22 -4.21
N GLY A 194 -16.68 4.16 -4.84
CA GLY A 194 -17.20 5.24 -5.68
C GLY A 194 -16.59 5.32 -7.09
N ARG A 195 -16.71 6.51 -7.68
CA ARG A 195 -16.26 6.82 -9.04
C ARG A 195 -15.72 8.24 -9.14
N GLY A 196 -14.80 8.44 -10.08
CA GLY A 196 -14.22 9.74 -10.38
C GLY A 196 -13.38 9.70 -11.62
N THR A 197 -12.60 10.73 -11.84
CA THR A 197 -11.61 10.82 -12.91
C THR A 197 -10.31 11.41 -12.41
N VAL A 198 -9.21 11.09 -13.09
CA VAL A 198 -7.92 11.80 -12.98
C VAL A 198 -7.56 12.37 -14.32
N ALA A 199 -7.05 13.61 -14.33
CA ALA A 199 -6.46 14.20 -15.52
C ALA A 199 -4.98 13.77 -15.64
N ASP A 200 -4.61 13.27 -16.83
CA ASP A 200 -3.22 13.03 -17.25
C ASP A 200 -2.96 13.83 -18.53
N GLY A 201 -2.56 15.07 -18.37
CA GLY A 201 -2.45 16.02 -19.48
C GLY A 201 -3.79 16.29 -20.16
N ALA A 202 -3.97 15.84 -21.40
CA ALA A 202 -5.22 16.00 -22.17
C ALA A 202 -6.17 14.80 -22.03
N ALA A 203 -5.76 13.71 -21.38
CA ALA A 203 -6.56 12.51 -21.20
C ALA A 203 -7.22 12.48 -19.82
N GLU A 204 -8.45 12.01 -19.76
CA GLU A 204 -9.13 11.66 -18.52
C GLU A 204 -9.08 10.14 -18.31
N ILE A 205 -8.62 9.73 -17.15
CA ILE A 205 -8.56 8.33 -16.73
C ILE A 205 -9.71 8.09 -15.76
N PRO A 206 -10.63 7.16 -16.04
CA PRO A 206 -11.71 6.87 -15.13
C PRO A 206 -11.19 6.16 -13.87
N LEU A 207 -11.58 6.66 -12.72
CA LEU A 207 -11.43 6.00 -11.43
C LEU A 207 -12.71 5.24 -11.10
N THR A 208 -12.56 3.95 -10.95
CA THR A 208 -13.62 3.06 -10.43
C THR A 208 -13.01 2.20 -9.32
N THR A 209 -13.83 1.64 -8.46
CA THR A 209 -13.35 0.74 -7.39
C THR A 209 -12.38 -0.31 -7.96
N GLY A 210 -11.18 -0.38 -7.38
CA GLY A 210 -10.13 -1.28 -7.81
C GLY A 210 -9.08 -0.68 -8.76
N VAL A 211 -9.20 0.58 -9.15
CA VAL A 211 -8.18 1.28 -9.96
C VAL A 211 -7.14 1.90 -9.03
N ALA A 212 -5.86 1.64 -9.32
CA ALA A 212 -4.71 2.26 -8.69
C ALA A 212 -4.02 3.21 -9.67
N VAL A 213 -3.53 4.35 -9.15
CA VAL A 213 -2.71 5.30 -9.89
C VAL A 213 -1.49 5.64 -9.05
N THR A 214 -0.29 5.38 -9.60
CA THR A 214 0.96 5.77 -8.96
C THR A 214 1.56 6.97 -9.68
N VAL A 215 1.90 8.00 -8.89
CA VAL A 215 2.40 9.29 -9.33
C VAL A 215 3.89 9.34 -9.05
N PRO A 216 4.75 9.33 -10.08
CA PRO A 216 6.18 9.46 -9.90
C PRO A 216 6.59 10.87 -9.47
N ARG A 217 7.78 11.01 -8.92
CA ARG A 217 8.38 12.29 -8.53
C ARG A 217 8.28 13.33 -9.66
N GLY A 218 7.88 14.55 -9.32
CA GLY A 218 7.63 15.64 -10.24
C GLY A 218 6.32 15.54 -11.00
N GLY A 219 5.52 14.49 -10.72
CA GLY A 219 4.19 14.32 -11.27
C GLY A 219 3.12 15.08 -10.49
N ARG A 220 1.93 15.09 -11.07
CA ARG A 220 0.73 15.70 -10.48
C ARG A 220 -0.47 14.80 -10.76
N LEU A 221 -1.34 14.70 -9.81
CA LEU A 221 -2.60 13.99 -9.93
C LEU A 221 -3.74 14.93 -9.54
N ASP A 222 -4.57 15.27 -10.50
CA ASP A 222 -5.80 16.02 -10.29
C ASP A 222 -6.97 15.04 -10.28
N VAL A 223 -7.53 14.79 -9.10
CA VAL A 223 -8.65 13.87 -8.89
C VAL A 223 -9.94 14.66 -8.79
N GLN A 224 -10.97 14.20 -9.51
CA GLN A 224 -12.33 14.70 -9.37
C GLN A 224 -13.28 13.55 -9.05
N ALA A 225 -14.03 13.65 -7.95
CA ALA A 225 -15.14 12.75 -7.67
C ALA A 225 -16.28 12.95 -8.67
N ALA A 226 -16.99 11.90 -9.04
CA ALA A 226 -18.17 12.00 -9.88
C ALA A 226 -19.29 12.79 -9.18
N ASP A 227 -20.14 13.44 -9.96
CA ASP A 227 -21.24 14.27 -9.43
C ASP A 227 -22.37 13.43 -8.80
N ASP A 228 -22.42 12.13 -9.11
CA ASP A 228 -23.50 11.22 -8.71
C ASP A 228 -23.21 10.39 -7.46
N GLY A 229 -22.08 10.60 -6.80
CA GLY A 229 -21.74 9.90 -5.57
C GLY A 229 -20.36 10.23 -5.01
N PRO A 230 -20.09 9.83 -3.76
CA PRO A 230 -18.78 10.06 -3.12
C PRO A 230 -17.71 9.18 -3.76
N LEU A 231 -16.45 9.62 -3.63
CA LEU A 231 -15.26 8.86 -3.99
C LEU A 231 -14.43 8.59 -2.72
N GLU A 232 -14.08 7.34 -2.48
CA GLU A 232 -13.18 6.94 -1.40
C GLU A 232 -11.83 6.53 -2.01
N LEU A 233 -10.79 7.29 -1.66
CA LEU A 233 -9.46 7.13 -2.24
C LEU A 233 -8.43 6.88 -1.13
N PHE A 234 -7.86 5.67 -1.11
CA PHE A 234 -6.66 5.39 -0.33
C PHE A 234 -5.46 6.10 -0.97
N VAL A 235 -4.63 6.74 -0.15
CA VAL A 235 -3.42 7.45 -0.60
C VAL A 235 -2.25 7.09 0.31
N ALA A 236 -1.17 6.56 -0.26
CA ALA A 236 0.10 6.41 0.42
C ALA A 236 1.15 7.36 -0.19
N CYS A 237 1.86 8.08 0.67
CA CYS A 237 2.91 9.03 0.33
C CYS A 237 4.28 8.45 0.71
N LEU A 238 5.21 8.39 -0.25
CA LEU A 238 6.57 7.93 -0.05
C LEU A 238 7.57 9.05 -0.27
N ALA A 239 8.55 9.16 0.63
CA ALA A 239 9.71 10.02 0.42
C ALA A 239 10.55 9.50 -0.74
N VAL A 240 11.01 10.40 -1.57
CA VAL A 240 12.12 10.15 -2.49
C VAL A 240 13.37 10.69 -1.82
N ASP A 241 14.38 9.83 -1.59
CA ASP A 241 15.68 10.27 -1.12
C ASP A 241 16.23 11.31 -2.10
N GLU A 242 16.63 12.48 -1.62
CA GLU A 242 17.37 13.42 -2.42
C GLU A 242 18.68 12.73 -2.80
N GLU A 243 18.89 12.50 -4.10
CA GLU A 243 20.21 12.15 -4.60
C GLU A 243 21.16 13.26 -4.14
N VAL A 244 22.13 12.91 -3.31
CA VAL A 244 23.28 13.78 -3.05
C VAL A 244 24.00 13.89 -4.39
N ILE A 245 23.66 14.95 -5.15
CA ILE A 245 24.41 15.32 -6.35
C ILE A 245 25.79 15.76 -5.83
N THR A 246 26.75 14.83 -5.88
CA THR A 246 28.18 15.11 -5.67
C THR A 246 28.84 15.44 -7.00
#